data_bb5824d51ef6ed41cefec16354154ada
#
_entry.id   bb5824d51ef6ed41cefec16354154ada
#
_cell.length_a   1.000
_cell.length_b   1.000
_cell.length_c   1.000
_cell.angle_alpha   90.00
_cell.angle_beta   90.00
_cell.angle_gamma   90.00
#
_symmetry.space_group_name_H-M   'P 1'
#
loop_
_entity.id
_entity.type
_entity.pdbx_description
1 polymer ?
#
loop_
_entity_poly.entity_id
_entity_poly.type
_entity_poly.pdbx_seq_one_letter_code
_entity_poly.pdbx_strand_id
1 'polypeptide(L)'
;VFEYPNDQRATTLWYHDHTLGMTRLNVYAGPAGFYLLRGGPDDGVLGTLPGPAPALGDPPGLRYYEIPIAIQDRSFNEDGSLFYPSDRAFFEGLEPSQLQIPFKPDPAIGGPSDVSPIWNPEFFGNTIVVNGRTWPYLEVEQRRYRLRLLNGSQSRFLILRLSNGGTFWQIGADGGFLPQPTPLTELLMGPAERADVIVDFSTAPAGAPIEL
;
A
#
# COMPACT_ATOMS: atom_id res chain seq x y z
N VAL A 1 9.97 12.55 -23.49
CA VAL A 1 9.69 11.10 -23.48
C VAL A 1 10.39 10.52 -22.28
N PHE A 2 9.67 9.75 -21.47
CA PHE A 2 10.25 9.00 -20.35
C PHE A 2 10.39 7.54 -20.79
N GLU A 3 11.54 6.93 -20.48
CA GLU A 3 11.84 5.54 -20.81
C GLU A 3 12.03 4.74 -19.53
N TYR A 4 11.43 3.55 -19.50
CA TYR A 4 11.55 2.60 -18.40
C TYR A 4 12.14 1.30 -18.96
N PRO A 5 13.47 1.09 -18.89
CA PRO A 5 14.13 -0.05 -19.53
C PRO A 5 13.70 -1.40 -18.97
N ASN A 6 13.24 -1.42 -17.69
CA ASN A 6 12.76 -2.64 -17.03
C ASN A 6 13.77 -3.79 -17.06
N ASP A 7 15.06 -3.48 -16.97
CA ASP A 7 16.18 -4.42 -17.03
C ASP A 7 16.55 -5.05 -15.68
N GLN A 8 15.77 -4.73 -14.65
CA GLN A 8 15.92 -5.31 -13.32
C GLN A 8 15.12 -6.60 -13.16
N ARG A 9 15.36 -7.34 -12.06
CA ARG A 9 14.67 -8.59 -11.75
C ARG A 9 13.16 -8.38 -11.54
N ALA A 10 12.40 -9.47 -11.71
CA ALA A 10 10.97 -9.48 -11.46
C ALA A 10 10.64 -9.03 -10.03
N THR A 11 9.74 -8.06 -9.90
CA THR A 11 9.39 -7.48 -8.59
C THR A 11 8.04 -6.78 -8.61
N THR A 12 7.54 -6.49 -7.43
CA THR A 12 6.35 -5.66 -7.20
C THR A 12 6.78 -4.22 -6.97
N LEU A 13 6.75 -3.39 -8.01
CA LEU A 13 6.91 -1.95 -7.89
C LEU A 13 5.54 -1.28 -7.78
N TRP A 14 5.56 -0.01 -7.44
CA TRP A 14 4.40 0.86 -7.52
C TRP A 14 4.80 2.24 -8.03
N TYR A 15 3.85 2.96 -8.58
CA TYR A 15 4.03 4.33 -9.03
C TYR A 15 3.20 5.27 -8.17
N HIS A 16 3.75 6.44 -7.93
CA HIS A 16 3.07 7.54 -7.25
C HIS A 16 3.75 8.87 -7.60
N ASP A 17 3.08 9.97 -7.32
CA ASP A 17 3.69 11.30 -7.43
C ASP A 17 4.89 11.43 -6.50
N HIS A 18 5.92 12.10 -6.96
CA HIS A 18 7.14 12.37 -6.18
C HIS A 18 7.53 13.86 -6.21
N THR A 19 6.56 14.75 -6.38
CA THR A 19 6.77 16.20 -6.38
C THR A 19 7.10 16.68 -4.98
N LEU A 20 8.24 17.38 -4.83
CA LEU A 20 8.67 17.92 -3.55
C LEU A 20 7.58 18.77 -2.89
N GLY A 21 7.23 18.44 -1.66
CA GLY A 21 6.20 19.09 -0.86
C GLY A 21 4.75 18.75 -1.23
N MET A 22 4.51 17.97 -2.29
CA MET A 22 3.16 17.62 -2.75
C MET A 22 2.89 16.12 -2.80
N THR A 23 3.92 15.27 -2.75
CA THR A 23 3.81 13.81 -2.87
C THR A 23 2.72 13.23 -1.98
N ARG A 24 2.71 13.62 -0.70
CA ARG A 24 1.76 13.10 0.28
C ARG A 24 0.32 13.42 -0.10
N LEU A 25 0.04 14.66 -0.49
CA LEU A 25 -1.29 15.10 -0.89
C LEU A 25 -1.76 14.36 -2.15
N ASN A 26 -0.89 14.27 -3.16
CA ASN A 26 -1.22 13.62 -4.41
C ASN A 26 -1.42 12.10 -4.26
N VAL A 27 -0.60 11.42 -3.45
CA VAL A 27 -0.81 10.00 -3.12
C VAL A 27 -2.11 9.80 -2.35
N TYR A 28 -2.41 10.69 -1.39
CA TYR A 28 -3.68 10.64 -0.67
C TYR A 28 -4.89 10.87 -1.57
N ALA A 29 -4.78 11.74 -2.55
CA ALA A 29 -5.83 12.01 -3.53
C ALA A 29 -6.14 10.82 -4.46
N GLY A 30 -5.21 9.85 -4.57
CA GLY A 30 -5.47 8.58 -5.25
C GLY A 30 -4.49 8.14 -6.34
N PRO A 31 -3.79 9.03 -7.09
CA PRO A 31 -2.91 8.59 -8.18
C PRO A 31 -1.70 7.78 -7.71
N ALA A 32 -1.91 6.50 -7.47
CA ALA A 32 -0.92 5.50 -7.14
C ALA A 32 -1.40 4.13 -7.58
N GLY A 33 -0.47 3.24 -7.93
CA GLY A 33 -0.85 1.89 -8.35
C GLY A 33 0.34 0.98 -8.54
N PHE A 34 0.08 -0.29 -8.80
CA PHE A 34 1.11 -1.28 -9.02
C PHE A 34 1.79 -1.12 -10.38
N TYR A 35 3.08 -1.40 -10.38
CA TYR A 35 3.90 -1.59 -11.56
C TYR A 35 4.65 -2.91 -11.42
N LEU A 36 4.08 -3.97 -12.00
CA LEU A 36 4.57 -5.34 -11.83
C LEU A 36 5.56 -5.69 -12.91
N LEU A 37 6.81 -5.87 -12.53
CA LEU A 37 7.84 -6.39 -13.43
C LEU A 37 7.81 -7.92 -13.43
N ARG A 38 7.87 -8.50 -14.62
CA ARG A 38 7.85 -9.93 -14.87
C ARG A 38 8.99 -10.28 -15.83
N GLY A 39 9.39 -11.53 -15.79
CA GLY A 39 10.39 -12.03 -16.74
C GLY A 39 11.84 -12.03 -16.23
N GLY A 40 12.74 -12.37 -17.14
CA GLY A 40 14.16 -12.48 -16.87
C GLY A 40 14.56 -13.75 -16.13
N PRO A 41 15.59 -13.71 -15.27
CA PRO A 41 16.10 -14.91 -14.60
C PRO A 41 15.11 -15.58 -13.65
N ASP A 42 14.02 -14.91 -13.31
CA ASP A 42 13.00 -15.40 -12.39
C ASP A 42 11.83 -16.11 -13.10
N ASP A 43 11.82 -16.21 -14.42
CA ASP A 43 10.73 -16.82 -15.21
C ASP A 43 10.46 -18.28 -14.83
N GLY A 44 11.47 -19.04 -14.52
CA GLY A 44 11.33 -20.42 -14.08
C GLY A 44 10.55 -20.56 -12.78
N VAL A 45 10.66 -19.57 -11.88
CA VAL A 45 9.91 -19.52 -10.63
C VAL A 45 8.49 -19.02 -10.88
N LEU A 46 8.32 -18.01 -11.73
CA LEU A 46 7.02 -17.40 -12.03
C LEU A 46 6.01 -18.42 -12.56
N GLY A 47 6.43 -19.38 -13.40
CA GLY A 47 5.57 -20.43 -13.94
C GLY A 47 5.05 -21.42 -12.89
N THR A 48 5.61 -21.46 -11.69
CA THR A 48 5.19 -22.35 -10.59
C THR A 48 4.30 -21.67 -9.55
N LEU A 49 4.17 -20.34 -9.62
CA LEU A 49 3.41 -19.56 -8.67
C LEU A 49 1.91 -19.50 -9.04
N PRO A 50 1.01 -19.29 -8.06
CA PRO A 50 -0.40 -19.08 -8.36
C PRO A 50 -0.63 -17.93 -9.35
N GLY A 51 -1.50 -18.15 -10.32
CA GLY A 51 -1.90 -17.19 -11.37
C GLY A 51 -3.17 -17.69 -12.08
N PRO A 52 -3.74 -16.97 -13.04
CA PRO A 52 -3.25 -15.69 -13.57
C PRO A 52 -3.49 -14.49 -12.64
N ALA A 53 -2.85 -13.37 -12.98
CA ALA A 53 -3.13 -12.05 -12.43
C ALA A 53 -4.13 -11.29 -13.31
N PRO A 54 -4.89 -10.30 -12.78
CA PRO A 54 -5.72 -9.42 -13.58
C PRO A 54 -4.90 -8.67 -14.63
N ALA A 55 -5.44 -8.58 -15.85
CA ALA A 55 -4.84 -7.81 -16.94
C ALA A 55 -5.89 -6.93 -17.63
N LEU A 56 -5.42 -5.84 -18.24
CA LEU A 56 -6.30 -4.95 -19.00
C LEU A 56 -6.87 -5.70 -20.21
N GLY A 57 -8.19 -5.65 -20.36
CA GLY A 57 -8.89 -6.33 -21.46
C GLY A 57 -9.32 -7.75 -21.16
N ASP A 58 -9.10 -8.24 -19.94
CA ASP A 58 -9.58 -9.56 -19.54
C ASP A 58 -11.11 -9.67 -19.66
N PRO A 59 -11.63 -10.81 -20.11
CA PRO A 59 -13.05 -11.03 -20.19
C PRO A 59 -13.70 -11.10 -18.79
N PRO A 60 -14.97 -10.69 -18.66
CA PRO A 60 -15.72 -10.82 -17.42
C PRO A 60 -15.77 -12.27 -16.92
N GLY A 61 -15.66 -12.46 -15.59
CA GLY A 61 -15.79 -13.78 -14.96
C GLY A 61 -14.51 -14.61 -14.93
N LEU A 62 -13.39 -14.07 -15.42
CA LEU A 62 -12.09 -14.71 -15.23
C LEU A 62 -11.71 -14.73 -13.74
N ARG A 63 -11.19 -15.88 -13.28
CA ARG A 63 -10.72 -16.02 -11.91
C ARG A 63 -9.23 -15.82 -11.83
N TYR A 64 -8.81 -15.08 -10.82
CA TYR A 64 -7.42 -14.73 -10.60
C TYR A 64 -6.92 -15.36 -9.31
N TYR A 65 -5.67 -15.81 -9.32
CA TYR A 65 -5.00 -16.42 -8.17
C TYR A 65 -3.70 -15.70 -7.81
N GLU A 66 -3.33 -14.70 -8.59
CA GLU A 66 -2.37 -13.68 -8.25
C GLU A 66 -3.11 -12.35 -8.19
N ILE A 67 -3.17 -11.73 -7.01
CA ILE A 67 -4.03 -10.57 -6.75
C ILE A 67 -3.20 -9.44 -6.13
N PRO A 68 -3.06 -8.31 -6.84
CA PRO A 68 -2.51 -7.09 -6.25
C PRO A 68 -3.50 -6.48 -5.24
N ILE A 69 -2.99 -6.10 -4.06
CA ILE A 69 -3.79 -5.56 -2.96
C ILE A 69 -3.08 -4.33 -2.40
N ALA A 70 -3.61 -3.14 -2.73
CA ALA A 70 -3.16 -1.89 -2.15
C ALA A 70 -4.04 -1.55 -0.93
N ILE A 71 -3.42 -1.46 0.24
CA ILE A 71 -4.07 -1.12 1.50
C ILE A 71 -3.72 0.32 1.82
N GLN A 72 -4.74 1.14 2.03
CA GLN A 72 -4.57 2.57 2.29
C GLN A 72 -5.51 2.97 3.41
N ASP A 73 -5.11 3.93 4.22
CA ASP A 73 -6.00 4.55 5.19
C ASP A 73 -6.52 5.89 4.66
N ARG A 74 -7.79 6.15 4.88
CA ARG A 74 -8.51 7.35 4.45
C ARG A 74 -9.39 7.87 5.58
N SER A 75 -9.77 9.13 5.46
CA SER A 75 -10.89 9.70 6.20
C SER A 75 -11.81 10.41 5.22
N PHE A 76 -13.10 10.39 5.49
CA PHE A 76 -14.11 10.96 4.61
C PHE A 76 -14.97 11.96 5.38
N ASN A 77 -15.38 13.01 4.69
CA ASN A 77 -16.44 13.91 5.11
C ASN A 77 -17.82 13.24 4.93
N GLU A 78 -18.88 13.84 5.47
CA GLU A 78 -20.24 13.32 5.36
C GLU A 78 -20.73 13.21 3.91
N ASP A 79 -20.22 14.04 3.02
CA ASP A 79 -20.55 14.02 1.58
C ASP A 79 -19.71 12.97 0.79
N GLY A 80 -18.85 12.23 1.46
CA GLY A 80 -17.97 11.23 0.85
C GLY A 80 -16.68 11.78 0.25
N SER A 81 -16.46 13.09 0.30
CA SER A 81 -15.18 13.67 -0.10
C SER A 81 -14.06 13.29 0.87
N LEU A 82 -12.81 13.28 0.38
CA LEU A 82 -11.66 12.99 1.24
C LEU A 82 -11.47 14.11 2.28
N PHE A 83 -11.35 13.71 3.54
CA PHE A 83 -10.95 14.59 4.60
C PHE A 83 -9.43 14.53 4.77
N TYR A 84 -8.79 15.70 4.82
CA TYR A 84 -7.39 15.82 5.13
C TYR A 84 -7.16 17.12 5.94
N PRO A 85 -6.54 17.05 7.12
CA PRO A 85 -6.26 18.25 7.91
C PRO A 85 -5.21 19.11 7.23
N SER A 86 -5.47 20.39 7.10
CA SER A 86 -4.60 21.34 6.40
C SER A 86 -3.33 21.66 7.18
N ASP A 87 -3.37 21.52 8.51
CA ASP A 87 -2.28 21.91 9.39
C ASP A 87 -2.33 21.19 10.75
N ARG A 88 -1.29 21.39 11.55
CA ARG A 88 -1.15 20.80 12.88
C ARG A 88 -2.16 21.34 13.89
N ALA A 89 -2.62 22.57 13.72
CA ALA A 89 -3.56 23.20 14.63
C ALA A 89 -4.83 22.39 14.79
N PHE A 90 -5.30 21.75 13.71
CA PHE A 90 -6.46 20.87 13.74
C PHE A 90 -6.33 19.77 14.82
N PHE A 91 -5.15 19.14 14.96
CA PHE A 91 -4.92 18.07 15.94
C PHE A 91 -4.72 18.59 17.35
N GLU A 92 -4.22 19.81 17.49
CA GLU A 92 -3.98 20.42 18.79
C GLU A 92 -5.22 21.19 19.31
N GLY A 93 -6.30 21.25 18.51
CA GLY A 93 -7.49 21.99 18.86
C GLY A 93 -7.28 23.50 18.94
N LEU A 94 -6.34 24.02 18.15
CA LEU A 94 -5.92 25.42 18.11
C LEU A 94 -6.34 26.05 16.79
N GLU A 95 -6.46 27.38 16.80
CA GLU A 95 -6.46 28.16 15.56
C GLU A 95 -5.03 28.22 14.98
N PRO A 96 -4.84 28.27 13.65
CA PRO A 96 -3.50 28.35 13.04
C PRO A 96 -2.62 29.47 13.58
N SER A 97 -3.22 30.62 13.94
CA SER A 97 -2.52 31.76 14.54
C SER A 97 -1.99 31.51 15.95
N GLN A 98 -2.49 30.50 16.64
CA GLN A 98 -2.10 30.14 18.01
C GLN A 98 -0.95 29.12 18.03
N LEU A 99 -0.57 28.56 16.89
CA LEU A 99 0.52 27.60 16.83
C LEU A 99 1.85 28.31 17.18
N GLN A 100 2.52 27.75 18.18
CA GLN A 100 3.91 28.10 18.45
C GLN A 100 4.81 27.29 17.51
N ILE A 101 5.62 28.01 16.75
CA ILE A 101 6.58 27.42 15.82
C ILE A 101 7.87 27.17 16.59
N PRO A 102 8.19 25.90 16.96
CA PRO A 102 9.40 25.62 17.74
C PRO A 102 10.68 25.81 16.96
N PHE A 103 10.58 25.87 15.63
CA PHE A 103 11.71 26.06 14.73
C PHE A 103 11.42 27.21 13.78
N LYS A 104 12.24 28.27 13.86
CA LYS A 104 12.22 29.36 12.88
C LYS A 104 13.41 29.18 11.94
N PRO A 105 13.22 29.33 10.63
CA PRO A 105 14.35 29.39 9.71
C PRO A 105 15.31 30.52 10.15
N ASP A 106 16.60 30.26 10.04
CA ASP A 106 17.60 31.27 10.31
C ASP A 106 17.44 32.45 9.33
N PRO A 107 17.13 33.66 9.80
CA PRO A 107 16.98 34.81 8.91
C PRO A 107 18.22 35.12 8.07
N ALA A 108 19.39 34.61 8.46
CA ALA A 108 20.63 34.77 7.73
C ALA A 108 20.73 33.94 6.46
N ILE A 109 19.85 32.91 6.31
CA ILE A 109 19.91 31.97 5.18
C ILE A 109 18.90 32.32 4.08
N GLY A 110 18.07 33.33 4.22
CA GLY A 110 17.20 33.70 3.10
C GLY A 110 15.80 34.20 3.41
N GLY A 111 15.60 34.92 4.50
CA GLY A 111 14.33 35.54 4.83
C GLY A 111 13.31 34.59 5.46
N PRO A 112 12.12 35.07 5.79
CA PRO A 112 11.09 34.25 6.38
C PRO A 112 10.65 33.15 5.35
N SER A 113 10.69 31.93 5.78
CA SER A 113 10.14 30.83 4.97
C SER A 113 8.63 31.02 4.82
N ASP A 114 8.12 30.92 3.61
CA ASP A 114 6.71 30.84 3.29
C ASP A 114 6.16 29.41 3.47
N VAL A 115 7.05 28.44 3.69
CA VAL A 115 6.67 27.10 4.08
C VAL A 115 6.21 27.11 5.52
N SER A 116 4.93 26.93 5.72
CA SER A 116 4.33 26.87 7.05
C SER A 116 4.92 25.69 7.83
N PRO A 117 5.59 25.95 8.99
CA PRO A 117 6.03 24.88 9.88
C PRO A 117 4.87 24.25 10.65
N ILE A 118 3.65 24.63 10.33
CA ILE A 118 2.41 24.08 10.85
C ILE A 118 1.95 22.82 10.07
N TRP A 119 2.81 22.25 9.26
CA TRP A 119 2.59 20.93 8.66
C TRP A 119 2.19 19.91 9.72
N ASN A 120 1.18 19.17 9.39
CA ASN A 120 0.95 17.90 10.08
C ASN A 120 2.00 16.88 9.61
N PRO A 121 2.93 16.42 10.45
CA PRO A 121 3.99 15.51 10.02
C PRO A 121 3.46 14.12 9.67
N GLU A 122 2.33 13.72 10.27
CA GLU A 122 1.73 12.40 10.11
C GLU A 122 0.22 12.52 9.88
N PHE A 123 -0.33 11.54 9.17
CA PHE A 123 -1.77 11.39 9.00
C PHE A 123 -2.16 9.92 9.16
N PHE A 124 -3.17 9.69 10.00
CA PHE A 124 -3.76 8.38 10.23
C PHE A 124 -5.26 8.44 9.91
N GLY A 125 -5.63 7.88 8.77
CA GLY A 125 -7.04 7.77 8.39
C GLY A 125 -7.80 6.80 9.32
N ASN A 126 -9.09 7.01 9.47
CA ASN A 126 -9.96 6.19 10.32
C ASN A 126 -10.67 5.06 9.55
N THR A 127 -10.45 4.97 8.26
CA THR A 127 -11.11 4.02 7.37
C THR A 127 -10.07 3.30 6.52
N ILE A 128 -10.04 1.98 6.56
CA ILE A 128 -9.18 1.19 5.68
C ILE A 128 -9.87 1.00 4.34
N VAL A 129 -9.13 1.33 3.30
CA VAL A 129 -9.55 1.21 1.89
C VAL A 129 -8.60 0.24 1.19
N VAL A 130 -9.15 -0.77 0.55
CA VAL A 130 -8.39 -1.78 -0.18
C VAL A 130 -8.80 -1.77 -1.64
N ASN A 131 -7.85 -1.51 -2.54
CA ASN A 131 -8.11 -1.37 -3.99
C ASN A 131 -9.28 -0.41 -4.29
N GLY A 132 -9.36 0.71 -3.56
CA GLY A 132 -10.40 1.74 -3.72
C GLY A 132 -11.75 1.42 -3.08
N ARG A 133 -11.87 0.34 -2.31
CA ARG A 133 -13.11 -0.04 -1.62
C ARG A 133 -12.91 -0.06 -0.11
N THR A 134 -13.86 0.47 0.62
CA THR A 134 -13.89 0.44 2.09
C THR A 134 -14.26 -0.96 2.57
N TRP A 135 -13.38 -1.55 3.39
CA TRP A 135 -13.58 -2.86 4.02
C TRP A 135 -14.12 -3.92 3.06
N PRO A 136 -13.49 -4.17 1.91
CA PRO A 136 -14.00 -5.13 0.94
C PRO A 136 -13.79 -6.57 1.41
N TYR A 137 -14.45 -7.50 0.75
CA TYR A 137 -14.16 -8.92 0.85
C TYR A 137 -13.69 -9.47 -0.51
N LEU A 138 -12.96 -10.57 -0.46
CA LEU A 138 -12.53 -11.34 -1.63
C LEU A 138 -13.05 -12.76 -1.49
N GLU A 139 -13.81 -13.21 -2.46
CA GLU A 139 -14.21 -14.62 -2.54
C GLU A 139 -13.03 -15.46 -3.03
N VAL A 140 -12.62 -16.43 -2.23
CA VAL A 140 -11.50 -17.33 -2.55
C VAL A 140 -11.96 -18.78 -2.62
N GLU A 141 -11.34 -19.53 -3.52
CA GLU A 141 -11.47 -20.98 -3.60
C GLU A 141 -10.52 -21.66 -2.60
N GLN A 142 -10.79 -22.92 -2.25
CA GLN A 142 -9.92 -23.72 -1.39
C GLN A 142 -8.62 -24.09 -2.13
N ARG A 143 -7.72 -23.14 -2.30
CA ARG A 143 -6.43 -23.29 -2.98
C ARG A 143 -5.44 -22.19 -2.59
N ARG A 144 -4.26 -22.22 -3.17
CA ARG A 144 -3.24 -21.22 -2.96
C ARG A 144 -3.51 -19.96 -3.79
N TYR A 145 -3.31 -18.81 -3.14
CA TYR A 145 -3.32 -17.49 -3.77
C TYR A 145 -1.99 -16.80 -3.54
N ARG A 146 -1.56 -16.07 -4.53
CA ARG A 146 -0.44 -15.13 -4.43
C ARG A 146 -1.02 -13.73 -4.24
N LEU A 147 -0.74 -13.12 -3.11
CA LEU A 147 -1.16 -11.76 -2.82
C LEU A 147 0.05 -10.84 -2.91
N ARG A 148 -0.04 -9.83 -3.74
CA ARG A 148 0.97 -8.77 -3.85
C ARG A 148 0.49 -7.59 -3.04
N LEU A 149 0.98 -7.47 -1.83
CA LEU A 149 0.56 -6.48 -0.86
C LEU A 149 1.37 -5.20 -1.03
N LEU A 150 0.70 -4.06 -0.94
CA LEU A 150 1.28 -2.72 -0.86
C LEU A 150 0.66 -2.00 0.33
N ASN A 151 1.48 -1.53 1.25
CA ASN A 151 1.03 -0.54 2.23
C ASN A 151 1.10 0.85 1.59
N GLY A 152 -0.01 1.32 1.06
CA GLY A 152 -0.15 2.65 0.47
C GLY A 152 -0.65 3.71 1.47
N SER A 153 -0.57 3.46 2.76
CA SER A 153 -0.95 4.41 3.81
C SER A 153 0.04 5.56 3.91
N GLN A 154 -0.40 6.67 4.52
CA GLN A 154 0.44 7.86 4.70
C GLN A 154 1.53 7.66 5.75
N SER A 155 1.12 7.22 6.94
CA SER A 155 2.02 7.07 8.10
C SER A 155 1.79 5.76 8.85
N ARG A 156 0.73 5.03 8.51
CA ARG A 156 0.31 3.85 9.24
C ARG A 156 1.17 2.64 8.90
N PHE A 157 1.79 2.05 9.91
CA PHE A 157 2.29 0.67 9.84
C PHE A 157 1.13 -0.32 9.91
N LEU A 158 1.24 -1.41 9.19
CA LEU A 158 0.27 -2.50 9.19
C LEU A 158 0.93 -3.73 9.81
N ILE A 159 0.22 -4.39 10.73
CA ILE A 159 0.57 -5.73 11.20
C ILE A 159 -0.57 -6.64 10.77
N LEU A 160 -0.35 -7.34 9.67
CA LEU A 160 -1.36 -8.20 9.06
C LEU A 160 -1.31 -9.60 9.68
N ARG A 161 -2.48 -10.14 9.96
CA ARG A 161 -2.68 -11.51 10.46
C ARG A 161 -3.91 -12.10 9.81
N LEU A 162 -3.92 -13.41 9.61
CA LEU A 162 -5.13 -14.12 9.23
C LEU A 162 -5.87 -14.59 10.48
N SER A 163 -7.16 -14.26 10.60
CA SER A 163 -7.96 -14.55 11.80
C SER A 163 -8.06 -16.05 12.14
N ASN A 164 -7.83 -16.91 11.17
CA ASN A 164 -7.76 -18.36 11.36
C ASN A 164 -6.37 -18.87 11.78
N GLY A 165 -5.40 -17.99 12.06
CA GLY A 165 -4.01 -18.34 12.37
C GLY A 165 -3.20 -18.87 11.19
N GLY A 166 -3.67 -18.66 9.96
CA GLY A 166 -2.99 -19.06 8.74
C GLY A 166 -1.62 -18.42 8.55
N THR A 167 -0.81 -19.00 7.69
CA THR A 167 0.56 -18.58 7.42
C THR A 167 0.63 -17.76 6.13
N PHE A 168 1.33 -16.64 6.18
CA PHE A 168 1.87 -15.97 5.00
C PHE A 168 3.21 -16.61 4.63
N TRP A 169 3.31 -17.15 3.45
CA TRP A 169 4.60 -17.56 2.89
C TRP A 169 5.16 -16.39 2.09
N GLN A 170 5.98 -15.58 2.72
CA GLN A 170 6.60 -14.46 2.02
C GLN A 170 7.65 -14.97 1.04
N ILE A 171 7.43 -14.65 -0.24
CA ILE A 171 8.31 -15.05 -1.35
C ILE A 171 9.07 -13.87 -1.94
N GLY A 172 8.64 -12.65 -1.66
CA GLY A 172 9.27 -11.43 -2.18
C GLY A 172 9.00 -10.22 -1.32
N ALA A 173 9.79 -9.18 -1.57
CA ALA A 173 9.71 -7.87 -0.95
C ALA A 173 9.97 -6.78 -2.02
N ASP A 174 10.28 -5.55 -1.60
CA ASP A 174 10.49 -4.39 -2.47
C ASP A 174 11.43 -4.63 -3.66
N GLY A 175 12.51 -5.36 -3.44
CA GLY A 175 13.56 -5.57 -4.43
C GLY A 175 13.40 -6.84 -5.29
N GLY A 176 12.35 -7.63 -5.09
CA GLY A 176 12.12 -8.88 -5.80
C GLY A 176 11.99 -10.11 -4.90
N PHE A 177 12.28 -11.29 -5.44
CA PHE A 177 12.15 -12.53 -4.70
C PHE A 177 13.18 -12.68 -3.58
N LEU A 178 12.73 -13.26 -2.48
CA LEU A 178 13.61 -13.71 -1.40
C LEU A 178 14.40 -14.97 -1.83
N PRO A 179 15.53 -15.25 -1.20
CA PRO A 179 16.31 -16.46 -1.49
C PRO A 179 15.53 -17.76 -1.26
N GLN A 180 14.56 -17.73 -0.32
CA GLN A 180 13.64 -18.83 -0.04
C GLN A 180 12.35 -18.29 0.56
N PRO A 181 11.21 -19.00 0.41
CA PRO A 181 9.97 -18.66 1.08
C PRO A 181 10.12 -18.64 2.59
N THR A 182 9.63 -17.59 3.25
CA THR A 182 9.69 -17.43 4.70
C THR A 182 8.28 -17.51 5.28
N PRO A 183 7.99 -18.45 6.19
CA PRO A 183 6.69 -18.54 6.84
C PRO A 183 6.55 -17.49 7.95
N LEU A 184 5.46 -16.74 7.93
CA LEU A 184 5.14 -15.69 8.89
C LEU A 184 3.69 -15.86 9.35
N THR A 185 3.43 -15.71 10.65
CA THR A 185 2.09 -15.60 11.23
C THR A 185 1.64 -14.16 11.35
N GLU A 186 2.58 -13.25 11.28
CA GLU A 186 2.39 -11.79 11.28
C GLU A 186 3.26 -11.19 10.19
N LEU A 187 2.72 -10.24 9.46
CA LEU A 187 3.44 -9.50 8.43
C LEU A 187 3.41 -8.01 8.79
N LEU A 188 4.55 -7.48 9.21
CA LEU A 188 4.74 -6.05 9.44
C LEU A 188 5.07 -5.35 8.13
N MET A 189 4.35 -4.29 7.82
CA MET A 189 4.60 -3.47 6.62
C MET A 189 4.57 -1.98 6.98
N GLY A 190 5.68 -1.29 6.79
CA GLY A 190 5.75 0.17 6.83
C GLY A 190 5.12 0.81 5.58
N PRO A 191 4.83 2.12 5.61
CA PRO A 191 4.40 2.84 4.41
C PRO A 191 5.34 2.64 3.23
N ALA A 192 4.78 2.43 2.05
CA ALA A 192 5.46 2.12 0.79
C ALA A 192 6.06 0.72 0.66
N GLU A 193 6.12 -0.07 1.73
CA GLU A 193 6.62 -1.44 1.62
C GLU A 193 5.66 -2.32 0.82
N ARG A 194 6.25 -3.25 0.06
CA ARG A 194 5.55 -4.31 -0.65
C ARG A 194 5.96 -5.66 -0.09
N ALA A 195 5.00 -6.55 -0.04
CA ALA A 195 5.24 -7.96 0.26
C ALA A 195 4.54 -8.83 -0.78
N ASP A 196 5.26 -9.82 -1.29
CA ASP A 196 4.73 -10.84 -2.19
C ASP A 196 4.58 -12.12 -1.37
N VAL A 197 3.36 -12.54 -1.13
CA VAL A 197 3.06 -13.64 -0.23
C VAL A 197 2.16 -14.69 -0.88
N ILE A 198 2.33 -15.94 -0.49
CA ILE A 198 1.39 -17.02 -0.79
C ILE A 198 0.61 -17.34 0.46
N VAL A 199 -0.72 -17.39 0.32
CA VAL A 199 -1.66 -17.88 1.34
C VAL A 199 -2.33 -19.13 0.83
N ASP A 200 -2.37 -20.17 1.65
CA ASP A 200 -2.99 -21.45 1.30
C ASP A 200 -4.35 -21.60 2.00
N PHE A 201 -5.42 -21.49 1.22
CA PHE A 201 -6.80 -21.68 1.69
C PHE A 201 -7.31 -23.11 1.46
N SER A 202 -6.46 -24.06 1.01
CA SER A 202 -6.92 -25.41 0.67
C SER A 202 -7.58 -26.18 1.81
N THR A 203 -7.23 -25.86 3.06
CA THR A 203 -7.79 -26.47 4.27
C THR A 203 -8.81 -25.58 4.97
N ALA A 204 -9.07 -24.38 4.46
CA ALA A 204 -10.05 -23.48 5.06
C ALA A 204 -11.47 -24.05 4.90
N PRO A 205 -12.33 -23.99 5.94
CA PRO A 205 -13.71 -24.41 5.80
C PRO A 205 -14.45 -23.61 4.72
N ALA A 206 -15.20 -24.30 3.86
CA ALA A 206 -15.99 -23.64 2.83
C ALA A 206 -17.02 -22.66 3.45
N GLY A 207 -17.09 -21.45 2.94
CA GLY A 207 -18.02 -20.42 3.40
C GLY A 207 -17.64 -19.74 4.72
N ALA A 208 -16.53 -20.11 5.35
CA ALA A 208 -16.07 -19.44 6.56
C ALA A 208 -15.32 -18.12 6.20
N PRO A 209 -15.68 -16.98 6.80
CA PRO A 209 -14.91 -15.76 6.62
C PRO A 209 -13.54 -15.87 7.28
N ILE A 210 -12.50 -15.34 6.62
CA ILE A 210 -11.17 -15.16 7.17
C ILE A 210 -10.85 -13.67 7.05
N GLU A 211 -10.60 -13.05 8.16
CA GLU A 211 -10.22 -11.64 8.22
C GLU A 211 -8.70 -11.50 8.08
N LEU A 212 -8.32 -10.45 7.37
CA LEU A 212 -6.94 -10.01 7.24
C LEU A 212 -6.74 -8.75 8.06
#